data_d9943b9e50d45e4e2f3ccb073bae49f7
#
_entry.id   d9943b9e50d45e4e2f3ccb073bae49f7
#
_cell.length_a   1.000
_cell.length_b   1.000
_cell.length_c   1.000
_cell.angle_alpha   90.00
_cell.angle_beta   90.00
_cell.angle_gamma   90.00
#
_symmetry.space_group_name_H-M   'P 1'
#
loop_
_entity.id
_entity.type
_entity.pdbx_description
1 polymer ?
#
loop_
_entity_poly.entity_id
_entity_poly.type
_entity_poly.pdbx_seq_one_letter_code
_entity_poly.pdbx_strand_id
1 'polypeptide(L)'
;MTAKFVIPGEMRALVLDGTGFEHLQLRKVSTPRPGPGQMLARVDAAGICTSLIKLVEQGPNHQLVYGWDLERWPLILGDEGAVTLVEVGAELQKTYQPGECYVIQPAVDHAPINHPERYRDGGRGIHKVAVSYTLGGHLAEYILIPEEVLAAGCLLPLPDSKLPYSHAAMSEPISCAVSAQEHHMHLAQSNGLAERSAYKGLKPGGVTVIVGAGVMGRLHIELALSYHPRLVVVADFIEERLDLVKYLFGARAKRLRVGLMTFNPGKADLKAFVNEQSDYRGANDVIIAVGARSAIEDAMGYLGQGGVLNLFGGLKRGDEVVGFDTLAIHYKSINVTGSSGGSPWDIARTLGLMASGEIDPAMHITRIGDLEHAIELLKMVKAQQIDGKAIVYPHRRTGEIKAVQAWTAVDEKNYLSKQG
;
A
#
# COMPACT_ATOMS: atom_id res chain seq x y z
N MET A 1 27.30 -19.37 -12.28
CA MET A 1 26.96 -20.49 -11.37
C MET A 1 25.62 -20.13 -10.72
N THR A 2 24.56 -20.88 -10.99
CA THR A 2 23.25 -20.70 -10.37
C THR A 2 23.37 -20.97 -8.87
N ALA A 3 22.99 -20.01 -8.04
CA ALA A 3 22.99 -20.18 -6.59
C ALA A 3 22.10 -21.38 -6.23
N LYS A 4 22.68 -22.39 -5.60
CA LYS A 4 21.95 -23.58 -5.18
C LYS A 4 21.35 -23.29 -3.80
N PHE A 5 20.05 -23.03 -3.73
CA PHE A 5 19.33 -22.82 -2.48
C PHE A 5 18.98 -24.18 -1.82
N VAL A 6 19.18 -24.27 -0.51
CA VAL A 6 18.70 -25.41 0.27
C VAL A 6 17.33 -25.06 0.80
N ILE A 7 16.29 -25.73 0.28
CA ILE A 7 14.90 -25.47 0.64
C ILE A 7 14.49 -26.52 1.68
N PRO A 8 14.07 -26.08 2.91
CA PRO A 8 13.65 -27.02 3.96
C PRO A 8 12.31 -27.65 3.59
N GLY A 9 12.01 -28.82 4.20
CA GLY A 9 10.73 -29.50 4.03
C GLY A 9 9.56 -28.78 4.73
N GLU A 10 9.85 -28.02 5.79
CA GLU A 10 8.90 -27.22 6.55
C GLU A 10 9.41 -25.79 6.67
N MET A 11 8.47 -24.84 6.77
CA MET A 11 8.71 -23.41 6.97
C MET A 11 7.82 -22.85 8.07
N ARG A 12 8.21 -21.71 8.64
CA ARG A 12 7.35 -20.94 9.52
C ARG A 12 6.46 -20.02 8.69
N ALA A 13 5.20 -19.89 9.11
CA ALA A 13 4.23 -18.99 8.47
C ALA A 13 3.21 -18.50 9.49
N LEU A 14 2.75 -17.26 9.31
CA LEU A 14 1.62 -16.71 10.07
C LEU A 14 0.32 -17.17 9.43
N VAL A 15 -0.40 -18.02 10.13
CA VAL A 15 -1.56 -18.75 9.62
C VAL A 15 -2.83 -18.30 10.31
N LEU A 16 -3.88 -18.04 9.53
CA LEU A 16 -5.24 -17.74 9.97
C LEU A 16 -6.15 -18.93 9.61
N ASP A 17 -6.76 -19.58 10.61
CA ASP A 17 -7.65 -20.73 10.43
C ASP A 17 -9.09 -20.48 10.86
N GLY A 18 -9.46 -19.23 11.08
CA GLY A 18 -10.82 -18.84 11.47
C GLY A 18 -10.99 -17.33 11.53
N THR A 19 -11.90 -16.85 12.36
CA THR A 19 -12.18 -15.43 12.56
C THR A 19 -11.66 -14.97 13.92
N GLY A 20 -10.88 -13.90 13.95
CA GLY A 20 -10.35 -13.32 15.19
C GLY A 20 -8.88 -13.61 15.43
N PHE A 21 -8.28 -12.83 16.33
CA PHE A 21 -6.85 -12.97 16.67
C PHE A 21 -6.52 -14.29 17.39
N GLU A 22 -7.50 -14.95 17.99
CA GLU A 22 -7.39 -16.27 18.59
C GLU A 22 -7.14 -17.38 17.56
N HIS A 23 -7.53 -17.14 16.30
CA HIS A 23 -7.31 -18.01 15.15
C HIS A 23 -6.03 -17.69 14.37
N LEU A 24 -5.26 -16.69 14.82
CA LEU A 24 -4.02 -16.26 14.17
C LEU A 24 -2.81 -16.83 14.92
N GLN A 25 -2.01 -17.67 14.27
CA GLN A 25 -0.89 -18.36 14.90
C GLN A 25 0.33 -18.44 13.99
N LEU A 26 1.52 -18.32 14.58
CA LEU A 26 2.76 -18.70 13.91
C LEU A 26 2.89 -20.23 13.97
N ARG A 27 2.91 -20.87 12.81
CA ARG A 27 2.97 -22.34 12.69
C ARG A 27 4.14 -22.78 11.81
N LYS A 28 4.59 -24.03 12.04
CA LYS A 28 5.34 -24.78 11.03
C LYS A 28 4.35 -25.41 10.06
N VAL A 29 4.56 -25.18 8.78
CA VAL A 29 3.77 -25.73 7.68
C VAL A 29 4.71 -26.33 6.64
N SER A 30 4.22 -27.24 5.80
CA SER A 30 5.01 -27.78 4.70
C SER A 30 5.42 -26.64 3.76
N THR A 31 6.70 -26.60 3.39
CA THR A 31 7.18 -25.68 2.35
C THR A 31 6.56 -26.09 1.02
N PRO A 32 5.85 -25.20 0.30
CA PRO A 32 5.23 -25.55 -0.96
C PRO A 32 6.30 -25.96 -2.01
N ARG A 33 5.91 -26.79 -2.96
CA ARG A 33 6.74 -27.15 -4.10
C ARG A 33 6.09 -26.61 -5.36
N PRO A 34 6.85 -25.89 -6.22
CA PRO A 34 6.27 -25.31 -7.41
C PRO A 34 5.99 -26.40 -8.45
N GLY A 35 4.82 -26.31 -9.10
CA GLY A 35 4.51 -27.01 -10.32
C GLY A 35 5.29 -26.47 -11.52
N PRO A 36 5.12 -27.06 -12.74
CA PRO A 36 5.85 -26.64 -13.94
C PRO A 36 5.68 -25.16 -14.29
N GLY A 37 4.47 -24.60 -14.10
CA GLY A 37 4.13 -23.20 -14.37
C GLY A 37 4.20 -22.28 -13.15
N GLN A 38 4.84 -22.71 -12.05
CA GLN A 38 4.91 -21.99 -10.78
C GLN A 38 6.36 -21.76 -10.35
N MET A 39 6.55 -20.89 -9.36
CA MET A 39 7.86 -20.65 -8.75
C MET A 39 7.74 -20.62 -7.23
N LEU A 40 8.84 -20.96 -6.55
CA LEU A 40 9.01 -20.76 -5.13
C LEU A 40 9.98 -19.61 -4.89
N ALA A 41 9.59 -18.69 -4.02
CA ALA A 41 10.46 -17.60 -3.61
C ALA A 41 10.68 -17.59 -2.10
N ARG A 42 11.88 -17.19 -1.68
CA ARG A 42 12.20 -16.85 -0.30
C ARG A 42 11.66 -15.45 -0.04
N VAL A 43 10.98 -15.25 1.08
CA VAL A 43 10.53 -13.91 1.49
C VAL A 43 11.67 -13.22 2.23
N ASP A 44 12.20 -12.14 1.67
CA ASP A 44 13.33 -11.42 2.24
C ASP A 44 12.91 -10.33 3.24
N ALA A 45 11.78 -9.67 2.99
CA ALA A 45 11.13 -8.74 3.91
C ALA A 45 9.62 -8.70 3.63
N ALA A 46 8.81 -8.50 4.67
CA ALA A 46 7.36 -8.36 4.59
C ALA A 46 6.87 -7.16 5.40
N GLY A 47 5.91 -6.42 4.88
CA GLY A 47 5.25 -5.33 5.59
C GLY A 47 4.06 -5.81 6.43
N ILE A 48 3.76 -5.08 7.50
CA ILE A 48 2.53 -5.25 8.29
C ILE A 48 1.52 -4.21 7.85
N CYS A 49 0.44 -4.68 7.24
CA CYS A 49 -0.63 -3.83 6.70
C CYS A 49 -1.88 -3.82 7.60
N THR A 50 -2.60 -2.71 7.60
CA THR A 50 -3.91 -2.61 8.27
C THR A 50 -4.99 -3.46 7.60
N SER A 51 -4.83 -3.80 6.32
CA SER A 51 -5.71 -4.73 5.59
C SER A 51 -5.81 -6.09 6.27
N LEU A 52 -4.68 -6.57 6.82
CA LEU A 52 -4.61 -7.86 7.53
C LEU A 52 -5.48 -7.88 8.79
N ILE A 53 -5.64 -6.73 9.45
CA ILE A 53 -6.53 -6.62 10.62
C ILE A 53 -7.97 -6.87 10.21
N LYS A 54 -8.41 -6.27 9.08
CA LYS A 54 -9.75 -6.50 8.53
C LYS A 54 -9.95 -7.95 8.14
N LEU A 55 -8.93 -8.58 7.54
CA LEU A 55 -8.95 -10.00 7.19
C LEU A 55 -9.11 -10.88 8.42
N VAL A 56 -8.32 -10.66 9.47
CA VAL A 56 -8.41 -11.40 10.74
C VAL A 56 -9.78 -11.23 11.39
N GLU A 57 -10.33 -10.00 11.41
CA GLU A 57 -11.63 -9.70 12.04
C GLU A 57 -12.84 -10.25 11.26
N GLN A 58 -12.72 -10.41 9.94
CA GLN A 58 -13.83 -10.87 9.09
C GLN A 58 -13.73 -12.36 8.72
N GLY A 59 -12.51 -12.90 8.70
CA GLY A 59 -12.26 -14.29 8.33
C GLY A 59 -12.90 -14.67 6.98
N PRO A 60 -13.69 -15.76 6.92
CA PRO A 60 -14.36 -16.20 5.68
C PRO A 60 -15.32 -15.17 5.08
N ASN A 61 -15.80 -14.21 5.88
CA ASN A 61 -16.72 -13.15 5.43
C ASN A 61 -16.03 -12.00 4.73
N HIS A 62 -14.70 -11.96 4.72
CA HIS A 62 -13.96 -10.96 3.98
C HIS A 62 -14.22 -11.16 2.47
N GLN A 63 -14.51 -10.07 1.75
CA GLN A 63 -14.92 -10.12 0.35
C GLN A 63 -13.91 -10.83 -0.58
N LEU A 64 -12.60 -10.76 -0.29
CA LEU A 64 -11.55 -11.40 -1.08
C LEU A 64 -11.22 -12.84 -0.62
N VAL A 65 -11.92 -13.37 0.37
CA VAL A 65 -11.77 -14.77 0.82
C VAL A 65 -12.82 -15.67 0.15
N TYR A 66 -13.90 -15.07 -0.36
CA TYR A 66 -14.95 -15.76 -1.11
C TYR A 66 -15.61 -16.91 -0.36
N GLY A 67 -15.66 -16.83 0.98
CA GLY A 67 -16.30 -17.82 1.82
C GLY A 67 -15.52 -19.12 1.98
N TRP A 68 -14.21 -19.13 1.80
CA TRP A 68 -13.40 -20.32 2.07
C TRP A 68 -13.60 -20.82 3.49
N ASP A 69 -13.61 -22.12 3.64
CA ASP A 69 -13.56 -22.79 4.92
C ASP A 69 -12.11 -22.73 5.45
N LEU A 70 -11.85 -21.77 6.36
CA LEU A 70 -10.51 -21.51 6.87
C LEU A 70 -10.02 -22.61 7.83
N GLU A 71 -10.90 -23.38 8.44
CA GLU A 71 -10.50 -24.53 9.26
C GLU A 71 -9.89 -25.62 8.37
N ARG A 72 -10.46 -25.80 7.17
CA ARG A 72 -9.98 -26.79 6.20
C ARG A 72 -8.83 -26.26 5.35
N TRP A 73 -8.87 -24.99 4.97
CA TRP A 73 -7.87 -24.33 4.11
C TRP A 73 -7.40 -23.01 4.74
N PRO A 74 -6.51 -23.09 5.74
CA PRO A 74 -5.99 -21.90 6.40
C PRO A 74 -5.26 -20.97 5.43
N LEU A 75 -5.29 -19.67 5.73
CA LEU A 75 -4.60 -18.64 4.94
C LEU A 75 -3.23 -18.34 5.55
N ILE A 76 -2.25 -18.09 4.70
CA ILE A 76 -0.98 -17.48 5.09
C ILE A 76 -1.09 -15.98 4.80
N LEU A 77 -0.88 -15.14 5.82
CA LEU A 77 -1.04 -13.70 5.73
C LEU A 77 0.16 -12.98 5.10
N GLY A 78 -0.01 -11.70 4.75
CA GLY A 78 1.02 -10.78 4.26
C GLY A 78 0.82 -10.39 2.80
N ASP A 79 0.36 -9.15 2.57
CA ASP A 79 0.07 -8.57 1.25
C ASP A 79 1.18 -7.64 0.75
N GLU A 80 2.20 -7.39 1.55
CA GLU A 80 3.35 -6.54 1.22
C GLU A 80 4.64 -7.35 1.36
N GLY A 81 5.50 -7.42 0.35
CA GLY A 81 6.76 -8.14 0.50
C GLY A 81 7.71 -8.02 -0.67
N ALA A 82 8.98 -8.33 -0.38
CA ALA A 82 10.05 -8.51 -1.34
C ALA A 82 10.57 -9.94 -1.28
N VAL A 83 10.84 -10.55 -2.41
CA VAL A 83 11.16 -11.97 -2.54
C VAL A 83 12.34 -12.22 -3.46
N THR A 84 13.06 -13.31 -3.19
CA THR A 84 14.10 -13.86 -4.08
C THR A 84 13.67 -15.23 -4.59
N LEU A 85 13.66 -15.45 -5.89
CA LEU A 85 13.35 -16.75 -6.47
C LEU A 85 14.36 -17.81 -6.01
N VAL A 86 13.89 -18.97 -5.56
CA VAL A 86 14.74 -20.08 -5.10
C VAL A 86 14.54 -21.36 -5.91
N GLU A 87 13.35 -21.55 -6.49
CA GLU A 87 13.03 -22.67 -7.36
C GLU A 87 12.08 -22.20 -8.48
N VAL A 88 12.36 -22.60 -9.71
CA VAL A 88 11.60 -22.18 -10.90
C VAL A 88 11.11 -23.43 -11.63
N GLY A 89 9.80 -23.49 -11.86
CA GLY A 89 9.15 -24.58 -12.57
C GLY A 89 9.66 -24.75 -14.00
N ALA A 90 9.59 -25.96 -14.51
CA ALA A 90 10.25 -26.34 -15.77
C ALA A 90 9.82 -25.48 -16.98
N GLU A 91 8.57 -25.04 -17.02
CA GLU A 91 8.03 -24.21 -18.12
C GLU A 91 8.53 -22.75 -18.08
N LEU A 92 9.03 -22.30 -16.93
CA LEU A 92 9.42 -20.92 -16.67
C LEU A 92 10.92 -20.65 -16.71
N GLN A 93 11.76 -21.70 -16.78
CA GLN A 93 13.23 -21.62 -16.68
C GLN A 93 13.90 -20.82 -17.81
N LYS A 94 13.21 -20.60 -18.93
CA LYS A 94 13.72 -19.73 -20.01
C LYS A 94 13.59 -18.24 -19.69
N THR A 95 12.67 -17.88 -18.80
CA THR A 95 12.30 -16.49 -18.47
C THR A 95 12.82 -16.07 -17.11
N TYR A 96 12.81 -16.97 -16.12
CA TYR A 96 13.13 -16.67 -14.72
C TYR A 96 14.28 -17.54 -14.22
N GLN A 97 15.11 -16.96 -13.33
CA GLN A 97 16.25 -17.66 -12.76
C GLN A 97 16.25 -17.58 -11.22
N PRO A 98 16.65 -18.66 -10.51
CA PRO A 98 16.90 -18.57 -9.07
C PRO A 98 17.95 -17.49 -8.73
N GLY A 99 17.65 -16.69 -7.72
CA GLY A 99 18.47 -15.55 -7.28
C GLY A 99 17.97 -14.19 -7.76
N GLU A 100 17.02 -14.14 -8.70
CA GLU A 100 16.38 -12.90 -9.10
C GLU A 100 15.41 -12.40 -8.03
N CYS A 101 15.32 -11.07 -7.85
CA CYS A 101 14.55 -10.42 -6.81
C CYS A 101 13.32 -9.71 -7.39
N TYR A 102 12.19 -9.86 -6.71
CA TYR A 102 10.89 -9.36 -7.16
C TYR A 102 10.07 -8.80 -6.00
N VAL A 103 9.05 -8.04 -6.37
CA VAL A 103 7.87 -7.76 -5.54
C VAL A 103 6.62 -8.30 -6.22
N ILE A 104 5.59 -8.58 -5.43
CA ILE A 104 4.32 -9.11 -5.95
C ILE A 104 3.24 -8.07 -5.71
N GLN A 105 2.52 -7.67 -6.78
CA GLN A 105 1.28 -6.93 -6.64
C GLN A 105 0.21 -7.87 -6.08
N PRO A 106 -0.32 -7.62 -4.86
CA PRO A 106 -1.22 -8.58 -4.22
C PRO A 106 -2.62 -8.64 -4.83
N ALA A 107 -3.07 -7.57 -5.47
CA ALA A 107 -4.35 -7.52 -6.15
C ALA A 107 -4.23 -8.11 -7.56
N VAL A 108 -4.55 -9.39 -7.69
CA VAL A 108 -4.37 -10.17 -8.92
C VAL A 108 -5.69 -10.20 -9.68
N ASP A 109 -5.82 -9.34 -10.69
CA ASP A 109 -7.01 -9.27 -11.56
C ASP A 109 -7.00 -10.44 -12.57
N HIS A 110 -7.26 -11.62 -12.03
CA HIS A 110 -7.36 -12.87 -12.77
C HIS A 110 -8.35 -13.82 -12.09
N ALA A 111 -9.04 -14.60 -12.89
CA ALA A 111 -9.90 -15.68 -12.37
C ALA A 111 -9.03 -16.76 -11.69
N PRO A 112 -9.55 -17.47 -10.68
CA PRO A 112 -8.83 -18.57 -10.06
C PRO A 112 -8.46 -19.65 -11.09
N ILE A 113 -7.19 -20.04 -11.12
CA ILE A 113 -6.66 -21.16 -11.91
C ILE A 113 -6.52 -22.39 -11.00
N ASN A 114 -5.99 -22.14 -9.80
CA ASN A 114 -5.70 -23.18 -8.83
C ASN A 114 -6.82 -23.31 -7.79
N HIS A 115 -6.99 -24.53 -7.26
CA HIS A 115 -7.89 -24.83 -6.14
C HIS A 115 -9.35 -24.42 -6.34
N PRO A 116 -10.00 -24.76 -7.50
CA PRO A 116 -11.37 -24.39 -7.74
C PRO A 116 -12.32 -24.94 -6.67
N GLU A 117 -11.97 -26.06 -6.03
CA GLU A 117 -12.74 -26.72 -4.96
C GLU A 117 -12.88 -25.86 -3.68
N ARG A 118 -12.03 -24.83 -3.51
CA ARG A 118 -12.06 -23.94 -2.33
C ARG A 118 -13.00 -22.76 -2.51
N TYR A 119 -13.33 -22.44 -3.75
CA TYR A 119 -14.17 -21.29 -4.08
C TYR A 119 -15.64 -21.70 -4.22
N ARG A 120 -16.55 -20.80 -3.84
CA ARG A 120 -17.97 -20.98 -4.13
C ARG A 120 -18.16 -21.20 -5.63
N ASP A 121 -19.03 -22.17 -5.98
CA ASP A 121 -19.36 -22.51 -7.36
C ASP A 121 -18.14 -22.78 -8.26
N GLY A 122 -17.05 -23.29 -7.69
CA GLY A 122 -15.82 -23.55 -8.43
C GLY A 122 -15.13 -22.30 -8.96
N GLY A 123 -15.34 -21.16 -8.31
CA GLY A 123 -14.75 -19.87 -8.69
C GLY A 123 -15.44 -19.16 -9.86
N ARG A 124 -16.61 -19.62 -10.30
CA ARG A 124 -17.35 -18.96 -11.38
C ARG A 124 -17.76 -17.55 -11.00
N GLY A 125 -17.48 -16.58 -11.88
CA GLY A 125 -17.79 -15.17 -11.66
C GLY A 125 -16.77 -14.44 -10.77
N ILE A 126 -15.72 -15.12 -10.31
CA ILE A 126 -14.59 -14.49 -9.62
C ILE A 126 -13.59 -14.03 -10.68
N HIS A 127 -13.28 -12.74 -10.70
CA HIS A 127 -12.34 -12.13 -11.64
C HIS A 127 -11.08 -11.61 -10.96
N LYS A 128 -10.99 -11.77 -9.63
CA LYS A 128 -9.87 -11.27 -8.82
C LYS A 128 -9.57 -12.25 -7.71
N VAL A 129 -8.31 -12.65 -7.60
CA VAL A 129 -7.76 -13.33 -6.45
C VAL A 129 -6.72 -12.43 -5.78
N ALA A 130 -6.26 -12.75 -4.57
CA ALA A 130 -5.31 -11.87 -3.91
C ALA A 130 -4.31 -12.64 -3.03
N VAL A 131 -3.06 -12.19 -3.07
CA VAL A 131 -2.00 -12.61 -2.13
C VAL A 131 -2.40 -12.23 -0.70
N SER A 132 -2.17 -13.11 0.24
CA SER A 132 -2.63 -13.01 1.64
C SER A 132 -4.08 -13.42 1.88
N TYR A 133 -4.90 -13.58 0.86
CA TYR A 133 -6.33 -13.92 0.97
C TYR A 133 -6.61 -15.32 0.41
N THR A 134 -6.66 -15.48 -0.89
CA THR A 134 -6.83 -16.79 -1.53
C THR A 134 -5.53 -17.34 -2.14
N LEU A 135 -4.49 -16.52 -2.20
CA LEU A 135 -3.14 -16.92 -2.53
C LEU A 135 -2.26 -16.77 -1.27
N GLY A 136 -1.18 -17.53 -1.17
CA GLY A 136 -0.25 -17.46 -0.04
C GLY A 136 0.36 -16.07 0.13
N GLY A 137 0.58 -15.66 1.39
CA GLY A 137 1.09 -14.35 1.75
C GLY A 137 2.58 -14.34 2.16
N HIS A 138 3.12 -13.13 2.36
CA HIS A 138 4.54 -12.89 2.65
C HIS A 138 4.93 -13.04 4.13
N LEU A 139 3.99 -13.18 5.06
CA LEU A 139 4.32 -13.46 6.47
C LEU A 139 4.65 -14.95 6.67
N ALA A 140 5.60 -15.43 5.86
CA ALA A 140 6.14 -16.77 5.84
C ALA A 140 7.60 -16.75 5.38
N GLU A 141 8.35 -17.82 5.61
CA GLU A 141 9.74 -17.90 5.13
C GLU A 141 9.81 -18.06 3.60
N TYR A 142 8.84 -18.74 3.00
CA TYR A 142 8.74 -18.92 1.55
C TYR A 142 7.33 -18.67 1.07
N ILE A 143 7.19 -18.27 -0.17
CA ILE A 143 5.92 -18.04 -0.85
C ILE A 143 5.90 -18.77 -2.20
N LEU A 144 4.79 -19.45 -2.50
CA LEU A 144 4.53 -19.96 -3.84
C LEU A 144 4.03 -18.83 -4.72
N ILE A 145 4.62 -18.67 -5.88
CA ILE A 145 4.16 -17.77 -6.95
C ILE A 145 3.38 -18.60 -7.95
N PRO A 146 2.03 -18.58 -7.89
CA PRO A 146 1.19 -19.39 -8.75
C PRO A 146 0.96 -18.72 -10.11
N GLU A 147 0.35 -19.47 -11.02
CA GLU A 147 0.08 -19.06 -12.40
C GLU A 147 -0.77 -17.79 -12.48
N GLU A 148 -1.70 -17.58 -11.54
CA GLU A 148 -2.55 -16.38 -11.48
C GLU A 148 -1.72 -15.09 -11.39
N VAL A 149 -0.67 -15.09 -10.54
CA VAL A 149 0.23 -13.94 -10.36
C VAL A 149 0.97 -13.62 -11.65
N LEU A 150 1.41 -14.66 -12.36
CA LEU A 150 2.14 -14.51 -13.62
C LEU A 150 1.21 -14.07 -14.76
N ALA A 151 0.04 -14.67 -14.86
CA ALA A 151 -0.97 -14.35 -15.89
C ALA A 151 -1.47 -12.91 -15.79
N ALA A 152 -1.56 -12.37 -14.56
CA ALA A 152 -1.95 -10.97 -14.32
C ALA A 152 -0.77 -9.98 -14.40
N GLY A 153 0.47 -10.44 -14.67
CA GLY A 153 1.66 -9.58 -14.69
C GLY A 153 2.02 -8.98 -13.32
N CYS A 154 1.60 -9.64 -12.24
CA CYS A 154 1.76 -9.15 -10.88
C CYS A 154 3.12 -9.43 -10.25
N LEU A 155 4.04 -10.08 -10.93
CA LEU A 155 5.42 -10.30 -10.49
C LEU A 155 6.34 -9.26 -11.13
N LEU A 156 6.82 -8.28 -10.34
CA LEU A 156 7.59 -7.13 -10.84
C LEU A 156 9.05 -7.26 -10.41
N PRO A 157 10.02 -7.19 -11.36
CA PRO A 157 11.43 -7.26 -11.02
C PRO A 157 11.89 -6.01 -10.25
N LEU A 158 12.79 -6.19 -9.29
CA LEU A 158 13.45 -5.06 -8.65
C LEU A 158 14.37 -4.37 -9.67
N PRO A 159 14.42 -3.03 -9.66
CA PRO A 159 15.37 -2.31 -10.50
C PRO A 159 16.82 -2.62 -10.08
N ASP A 160 17.76 -2.52 -11.03
CA ASP A 160 19.20 -2.82 -10.82
C ASP A 160 19.86 -1.96 -9.73
N SER A 161 19.19 -0.93 -9.25
CA SER A 161 19.64 -0.02 -8.20
C SER A 161 19.85 -0.67 -6.82
N LYS A 162 19.62 -1.98 -6.68
CA LYS A 162 19.75 -2.74 -5.42
C LYS A 162 18.96 -2.10 -4.26
N LEU A 163 17.69 -1.85 -4.48
CA LEU A 163 16.80 -1.40 -3.42
C LEU A 163 16.86 -2.39 -2.24
N PRO A 164 16.94 -1.90 -0.97
CA PRO A 164 16.78 -2.74 0.21
C PRO A 164 15.48 -3.54 0.15
N TYR A 165 15.47 -4.76 0.67
CA TYR A 165 14.25 -5.58 0.68
C TYR A 165 13.10 -4.92 1.45
N SER A 166 13.41 -4.24 2.57
CA SER A 166 12.41 -3.47 3.31
C SER A 166 11.81 -2.33 2.50
N HIS A 167 12.64 -1.63 1.71
CA HIS A 167 12.16 -0.58 0.82
C HIS A 167 11.32 -1.17 -0.31
N ALA A 168 11.77 -2.28 -0.90
CA ALA A 168 11.02 -3.00 -1.93
C ALA A 168 9.65 -3.47 -1.42
N ALA A 169 9.56 -3.98 -0.17
CA ALA A 169 8.30 -4.35 0.46
C ALA A 169 7.34 -3.15 0.63
N MET A 170 7.87 -1.93 0.75
CA MET A 170 7.08 -0.70 0.79
C MET A 170 6.47 -0.33 -0.57
N SER A 171 6.84 -1.00 -1.66
CA SER A 171 6.28 -0.69 -2.99
C SER A 171 4.77 -0.87 -3.05
N GLU A 172 4.20 -1.84 -2.31
CA GLU A 172 2.76 -2.04 -2.28
C GLU A 172 2.03 -0.83 -1.67
N PRO A 173 2.26 -0.42 -0.40
CA PRO A 173 1.53 0.70 0.17
C PRO A 173 1.79 2.03 -0.56
N ILE A 174 2.99 2.24 -1.12
CA ILE A 174 3.27 3.43 -1.93
C ILE A 174 2.51 3.37 -3.25
N SER A 175 2.40 2.20 -3.88
CA SER A 175 1.63 2.03 -5.12
C SER A 175 0.15 2.39 -4.94
N CYS A 176 -0.41 2.18 -3.75
CA CYS A 176 -1.77 2.62 -3.43
C CYS A 176 -1.90 4.14 -3.50
N ALA A 177 -0.90 4.89 -3.02
CA ALA A 177 -0.88 6.35 -3.13
C ALA A 177 -0.67 6.81 -4.59
N VAL A 178 0.19 6.11 -5.36
CA VAL A 178 0.39 6.35 -6.80
C VAL A 178 -0.92 6.15 -7.54
N SER A 179 -1.56 4.99 -7.37
CA SER A 179 -2.87 4.68 -7.97
C SER A 179 -3.90 5.75 -7.66
N ALA A 180 -4.03 6.15 -6.38
CA ALA A 180 -4.98 7.16 -5.97
C ALA A 180 -4.74 8.50 -6.68
N GLN A 181 -3.50 8.98 -6.72
CA GLN A 181 -3.19 10.27 -7.34
C GLN A 181 -3.28 10.22 -8.87
N GLU A 182 -2.96 9.08 -9.50
CA GLU A 182 -3.14 8.90 -10.94
C GLU A 182 -4.64 8.81 -11.36
N HIS A 183 -5.56 8.55 -10.42
CA HIS A 183 -7.01 8.64 -10.65
C HIS A 183 -7.55 10.08 -10.60
N HIS A 184 -6.75 11.08 -10.23
CA HIS A 184 -7.13 12.47 -10.40
C HIS A 184 -7.10 12.83 -11.89
N MET A 185 -8.24 13.23 -12.42
CA MET A 185 -8.38 13.60 -13.83
C MET A 185 -8.79 15.07 -13.95
N HIS A 186 -7.95 15.87 -14.58
CA HIS A 186 -8.20 17.28 -14.82
C HIS A 186 -8.43 17.54 -16.29
N LEU A 187 -9.36 18.43 -16.59
CA LEU A 187 -9.58 18.94 -17.94
C LEU A 187 -8.80 20.25 -18.11
N ALA A 188 -7.94 20.29 -19.10
CA ALA A 188 -7.30 21.53 -19.56
C ALA A 188 -7.99 22.03 -20.82
N GLN A 189 -8.27 23.32 -20.85
CA GLN A 189 -8.79 24.00 -22.03
C GLN A 189 -7.68 24.94 -22.54
N SER A 190 -7.24 24.71 -23.76
CA SER A 190 -6.27 25.63 -24.40
C SER A 190 -6.97 26.93 -24.83
N ASN A 191 -6.26 28.03 -24.69
CA ASN A 191 -6.75 29.39 -24.90
C ASN A 191 -7.63 29.55 -26.16
N GLY A 192 -8.96 29.63 -25.96
CA GLY A 192 -9.91 29.95 -27.01
C GLY A 192 -10.17 28.86 -28.05
N LEU A 193 -9.52 27.69 -27.96
CA LEU A 193 -9.77 26.55 -28.84
C LEU A 193 -10.84 25.64 -28.27
N ALA A 194 -11.60 25.00 -29.15
CA ALA A 194 -12.66 24.07 -28.82
C ALA A 194 -12.15 22.74 -28.25
N GLU A 195 -10.85 22.50 -28.28
CA GLU A 195 -10.25 21.26 -27.79
C GLU A 195 -10.03 21.27 -26.28
N ARG A 196 -10.48 20.22 -25.65
CA ARG A 196 -10.19 19.89 -24.27
C ARG A 196 -9.22 18.72 -24.24
N SER A 197 -8.15 18.84 -23.48
CA SER A 197 -7.27 17.72 -23.13
C SER A 197 -7.53 17.28 -21.71
N ALA A 198 -7.40 15.98 -21.45
CA ALA A 198 -7.41 15.45 -20.10
C ALA A 198 -5.98 15.07 -19.69
N TYR A 199 -5.62 15.33 -18.44
CA TYR A 199 -4.40 14.83 -17.85
C TYR A 199 -4.67 14.24 -16.48
N LYS A 200 -3.88 13.23 -16.09
CA LYS A 200 -3.96 12.53 -14.82
C LYS A 200 -2.94 13.09 -13.83
N GLY A 201 -3.19 12.82 -12.56
CA GLY A 201 -2.33 13.25 -11.45
C GLY A 201 -2.79 14.57 -10.85
N LEU A 202 -2.10 15.02 -9.79
CA LEU A 202 -2.42 16.26 -9.11
C LEU A 202 -2.11 17.48 -9.99
N LYS A 203 -2.86 18.56 -9.78
CA LYS A 203 -2.72 19.76 -10.61
C LYS A 203 -1.41 20.51 -10.32
N PRO A 204 -0.46 20.58 -11.28
CA PRO A 204 0.73 21.40 -11.12
C PRO A 204 0.35 22.89 -10.89
N GLY A 205 1.04 23.56 -9.94
CA GLY A 205 0.73 24.93 -9.55
C GLY A 205 -0.59 25.10 -8.81
N GLY A 206 -1.36 24.02 -8.58
CA GLY A 206 -2.62 24.02 -7.87
C GLY A 206 -2.49 23.99 -6.34
N VAL A 207 -3.63 23.88 -5.67
CA VAL A 207 -3.73 23.66 -4.23
C VAL A 207 -4.22 22.23 -3.98
N THR A 208 -3.43 21.45 -3.26
CA THR A 208 -3.75 20.09 -2.85
C THR A 208 -4.02 20.04 -1.35
N VAL A 209 -5.15 19.47 -0.94
CA VAL A 209 -5.49 19.23 0.47
C VAL A 209 -5.43 17.73 0.74
N ILE A 210 -4.69 17.33 1.78
CA ILE A 210 -4.60 15.94 2.23
C ILE A 210 -5.14 15.89 3.66
N VAL A 211 -6.23 15.14 3.86
CA VAL A 211 -6.87 14.95 5.17
C VAL A 211 -6.38 13.61 5.75
N GLY A 212 -5.62 13.71 6.84
CA GLY A 212 -4.93 12.62 7.51
C GLY A 212 -3.42 12.68 7.31
N ALA A 213 -2.66 12.74 8.42
CA ALA A 213 -1.19 12.78 8.45
C ALA A 213 -0.58 11.47 8.99
N GLY A 214 -1.35 10.38 9.04
CA GLY A 214 -0.85 9.03 9.31
C GLY A 214 0.09 8.54 8.19
N VAL A 215 0.56 7.29 8.28
CA VAL A 215 1.53 6.75 7.31
C VAL A 215 1.05 6.88 5.86
N MET A 216 -0.20 6.55 5.56
CA MET A 216 -0.72 6.67 4.18
C MET A 216 -0.81 8.13 3.73
N GLY A 217 -1.28 9.03 4.61
CA GLY A 217 -1.27 10.47 4.32
C GLY A 217 0.13 11.01 4.03
N ARG A 218 1.15 10.56 4.77
CA ARG A 218 2.55 10.93 4.52
C ARG A 218 3.08 10.43 3.19
N LEU A 219 2.70 9.21 2.75
CA LEU A 219 3.01 8.71 1.41
C LEU A 219 2.36 9.59 0.33
N HIS A 220 1.11 10.00 0.55
CA HIS A 220 0.44 10.95 -0.34
C HIS A 220 1.13 12.32 -0.37
N ILE A 221 1.59 12.84 0.76
CA ILE A 221 2.32 14.12 0.84
C ILE A 221 3.61 14.03 0.04
N GLU A 222 4.39 12.97 0.27
CA GLU A 222 5.67 12.79 -0.40
C GLU A 222 5.51 12.73 -1.93
N LEU A 223 4.54 11.95 -2.41
CA LEU A 223 4.23 11.85 -3.84
C LEU A 223 3.66 13.17 -4.40
N ALA A 224 2.78 13.86 -3.64
CA ALA A 224 2.17 15.11 -4.07
C ALA A 224 3.22 16.19 -4.38
N LEU A 225 4.31 16.23 -3.63
CA LEU A 225 5.40 17.19 -3.87
C LEU A 225 6.04 17.02 -5.26
N SER A 226 6.01 15.81 -5.84
CA SER A 226 6.57 15.53 -7.18
C SER A 226 5.71 16.09 -8.32
N TYR A 227 4.43 16.42 -8.07
CA TYR A 227 3.56 17.10 -9.03
C TYR A 227 3.72 18.61 -9.05
N HIS A 228 4.58 19.16 -8.16
CA HIS A 228 4.82 20.61 -8.05
C HIS A 228 3.53 21.44 -7.88
N PRO A 229 2.62 21.11 -6.96
CA PRO A 229 1.53 22.00 -6.62
C PRO A 229 2.11 23.31 -6.06
N ARG A 230 1.35 24.40 -6.12
CA ARG A 230 1.74 25.65 -5.46
C ARG A 230 1.74 25.51 -3.95
N LEU A 231 0.76 24.72 -3.43
CA LEU A 231 0.56 24.54 -2.01
C LEU A 231 0.00 23.14 -1.72
N VAL A 232 0.58 22.48 -0.71
CA VAL A 232 0.01 21.29 -0.06
C VAL A 232 -0.46 21.70 1.35
N VAL A 233 -1.75 21.51 1.65
CA VAL A 233 -2.34 21.67 2.99
C VAL A 233 -2.56 20.28 3.55
N VAL A 234 -2.01 20.01 4.73
CA VAL A 234 -2.17 18.74 5.43
C VAL A 234 -2.98 18.95 6.70
N ALA A 235 -4.11 18.27 6.83
CA ALA A 235 -4.99 18.37 7.96
C ALA A 235 -5.00 17.09 8.82
N ASP A 236 -4.80 17.22 10.12
CA ASP A 236 -4.94 16.13 11.10
C ASP A 236 -5.30 16.72 12.48
N PHE A 237 -5.98 15.95 13.34
CA PHE A 237 -6.29 16.36 14.70
C PHE A 237 -5.12 16.20 15.67
N ILE A 238 -4.09 15.40 15.31
CA ILE A 238 -2.95 15.05 16.15
C ILE A 238 -1.78 15.96 15.80
N GLU A 239 -1.41 16.87 16.72
CA GLU A 239 -0.34 17.85 16.52
C GLU A 239 1.01 17.19 16.22
N GLU A 240 1.33 16.12 16.94
CA GLU A 240 2.59 15.39 16.76
C GLU A 240 2.77 14.87 15.32
N ARG A 241 1.66 14.47 14.68
CA ARG A 241 1.68 14.07 13.25
C ARG A 241 1.90 15.26 12.33
N LEU A 242 1.28 16.40 12.65
CA LEU A 242 1.48 17.64 11.88
C LEU A 242 2.92 18.14 12.00
N ASP A 243 3.52 18.06 13.18
CA ASP A 243 4.93 18.43 13.39
C ASP A 243 5.87 17.45 12.69
N LEU A 244 5.55 16.15 12.68
CA LEU A 244 6.29 15.14 11.94
C LEU A 244 6.25 15.42 10.42
N VAL A 245 5.12 15.85 9.87
CA VAL A 245 5.00 16.27 8.46
C VAL A 245 5.95 17.42 8.15
N LYS A 246 6.01 18.45 8.99
CA LYS A 246 6.93 19.59 8.83
C LYS A 246 8.39 19.11 8.85
N TYR A 247 8.71 18.23 9.81
CA TYR A 247 10.05 17.68 9.97
C TYR A 247 10.49 16.86 8.75
N LEU A 248 9.67 15.92 8.29
CA LEU A 248 10.00 15.01 7.20
C LEU A 248 10.05 15.72 5.84
N PHE A 249 9.09 16.60 5.56
CA PHE A 249 8.86 17.10 4.20
C PHE A 249 9.19 18.58 4.02
N GLY A 250 9.36 19.36 5.09
CA GLY A 250 9.56 20.81 5.00
C GLY A 250 10.78 21.22 4.17
N ALA A 251 11.92 20.56 4.35
CA ALA A 251 13.13 20.84 3.59
C ALA A 251 12.96 20.50 2.08
N ARG A 252 12.30 19.39 1.78
CA ARG A 252 12.01 18.96 0.39
C ARG A 252 11.02 19.93 -0.28
N ALA A 253 9.92 20.27 0.39
CA ALA A 253 8.94 21.23 -0.12
C ALA A 253 9.61 22.57 -0.45
N LYS A 254 10.46 23.10 0.45
CA LYS A 254 11.22 24.34 0.21
C LYS A 254 12.14 24.22 -1.02
N ARG A 255 12.87 23.10 -1.16
CA ARG A 255 13.74 22.85 -2.32
C ARG A 255 12.96 22.84 -3.65
N LEU A 256 11.75 22.24 -3.62
CA LEU A 256 10.86 22.16 -4.77
C LEU A 256 10.03 23.44 -4.99
N ARG A 257 10.16 24.45 -4.11
CA ARG A 257 9.37 25.69 -4.13
C ARG A 257 7.87 25.43 -4.01
N VAL A 258 7.48 24.39 -3.26
CA VAL A 258 6.10 24.04 -2.93
C VAL A 258 5.79 24.57 -1.53
N GLY A 259 4.71 25.28 -1.36
CA GLY A 259 4.18 25.62 -0.03
C GLY A 259 3.73 24.33 0.68
N LEU A 260 4.12 24.15 1.94
CA LEU A 260 3.62 23.05 2.79
C LEU A 260 3.08 23.66 4.08
N MET A 261 1.80 23.50 4.30
CA MET A 261 1.10 24.00 5.50
C MET A 261 0.42 22.85 6.21
N THR A 262 0.46 22.86 7.52
CA THR A 262 -0.26 21.91 8.38
C THR A 262 -1.38 22.62 9.09
N PHE A 263 -2.50 21.92 9.33
CA PHE A 263 -3.69 22.49 9.91
C PHE A 263 -4.38 21.50 10.85
N ASN A 264 -4.77 21.97 12.03
CA ASN A 264 -5.56 21.17 12.98
C ASN A 264 -7.02 21.61 12.94
N PRO A 265 -7.94 20.79 12.37
CA PRO A 265 -9.36 21.10 12.27
C PRO A 265 -10.07 21.23 13.64
N GLY A 266 -9.47 20.68 14.71
CA GLY A 266 -9.97 20.84 16.07
C GLY A 266 -9.78 22.25 16.65
N LYS A 267 -8.95 23.09 16.02
CA LYS A 267 -8.61 24.44 16.48
C LYS A 267 -9.25 25.56 15.65
N ALA A 268 -9.55 25.30 14.38
CA ALA A 268 -10.11 26.29 13.47
C ALA A 268 -10.83 25.62 12.28
N ASP A 269 -11.53 26.42 11.49
CA ASP A 269 -12.26 25.97 10.30
C ASP A 269 -11.33 25.73 9.12
N LEU A 270 -11.16 24.46 8.74
CA LEU A 270 -10.34 24.05 7.60
C LEU A 270 -10.85 24.62 6.27
N LYS A 271 -12.17 24.71 6.10
CA LYS A 271 -12.77 25.28 4.88
C LYS A 271 -12.41 26.76 4.71
N ALA A 272 -12.53 27.54 5.77
CA ALA A 272 -12.15 28.95 5.76
C ALA A 272 -10.66 29.10 5.44
N PHE A 273 -9.81 28.27 6.09
CA PHE A 273 -8.37 28.27 5.85
C PHE A 273 -8.02 27.93 4.39
N VAL A 274 -8.58 26.85 3.83
CA VAL A 274 -8.33 26.46 2.42
C VAL A 274 -8.79 27.55 1.47
N ASN A 275 -9.94 28.19 1.71
CA ASN A 275 -10.43 29.30 0.90
C ASN A 275 -9.45 30.48 0.92
N GLU A 276 -8.99 30.90 2.09
CA GLU A 276 -8.00 31.98 2.22
C GLU A 276 -6.69 31.63 1.47
N GLN A 277 -6.14 30.44 1.69
CA GLN A 277 -4.89 30.01 1.08
C GLN A 277 -4.99 29.77 -0.44
N SER A 278 -6.20 29.61 -0.97
CA SER A 278 -6.48 29.43 -2.40
C SER A 278 -6.97 30.70 -3.11
N ASP A 279 -6.87 31.87 -2.48
CA ASP A 279 -7.46 33.12 -2.97
C ASP A 279 -8.97 32.97 -3.27
N TYR A 280 -9.69 32.27 -2.40
CA TYR A 280 -11.12 31.94 -2.50
C TYR A 280 -11.52 31.13 -3.74
N ARG A 281 -10.55 30.50 -4.41
CA ARG A 281 -10.82 29.64 -5.57
C ARG A 281 -11.07 28.18 -5.21
N GLY A 282 -10.76 27.78 -3.96
CA GLY A 282 -10.83 26.41 -3.45
C GLY A 282 -9.67 25.54 -3.94
N ALA A 283 -9.60 24.32 -3.39
CA ALA A 283 -8.59 23.35 -3.73
C ALA A 283 -8.83 22.73 -5.12
N ASN A 284 -7.75 22.36 -5.80
CA ASN A 284 -7.80 21.61 -7.05
C ASN A 284 -7.87 20.11 -6.80
N ASP A 285 -7.23 19.65 -5.74
CA ASP A 285 -7.13 18.25 -5.37
C ASP A 285 -7.38 18.09 -3.89
N VAL A 286 -8.27 17.17 -3.52
CA VAL A 286 -8.53 16.79 -2.13
C VAL A 286 -8.40 15.28 -2.01
N ILE A 287 -7.56 14.82 -1.09
CA ILE A 287 -7.35 13.40 -0.80
C ILE A 287 -7.76 13.12 0.63
N ILE A 288 -8.73 12.22 0.82
CA ILE A 288 -9.18 11.78 2.14
C ILE A 288 -8.45 10.49 2.52
N ALA A 289 -7.37 10.63 3.29
CA ALA A 289 -6.52 9.52 3.73
C ALA A 289 -6.94 8.97 5.12
N VAL A 290 -8.19 9.22 5.52
CA VAL A 290 -8.78 8.74 6.78
C VAL A 290 -10.15 8.10 6.51
N GLY A 291 -10.48 7.06 7.26
CA GLY A 291 -11.79 6.41 7.20
C GLY A 291 -12.81 7.10 8.13
N ALA A 292 -13.15 8.38 7.88
CA ALA A 292 -14.08 9.14 8.66
C ALA A 292 -15.16 9.77 7.76
N ARG A 293 -16.44 9.51 8.09
CA ARG A 293 -17.59 10.02 7.32
C ARG A 293 -17.58 11.54 7.22
N SER A 294 -17.39 12.24 8.35
CA SER A 294 -17.38 13.71 8.39
C SER A 294 -16.27 14.30 7.48
N ALA A 295 -15.09 13.69 7.45
CA ALA A 295 -14.02 14.16 6.59
C ALA A 295 -14.38 14.08 5.10
N ILE A 296 -15.15 13.05 4.70
CA ILE A 296 -15.61 12.88 3.32
C ILE A 296 -16.71 13.92 3.00
N GLU A 297 -17.68 14.11 3.90
CA GLU A 297 -18.79 15.06 3.72
C GLU A 297 -18.29 16.50 3.67
N ASP A 298 -17.36 16.86 4.54
CA ASP A 298 -16.76 18.21 4.60
C ASP A 298 -15.89 18.53 3.38
N ALA A 299 -15.31 17.50 2.73
CA ALA A 299 -14.37 17.66 1.63
C ALA A 299 -14.94 18.44 0.44
N MET A 300 -16.24 18.33 0.19
CA MET A 300 -16.92 19.09 -0.86
C MET A 300 -16.76 20.59 -0.68
N GLY A 301 -16.67 21.04 0.58
CA GLY A 301 -16.51 22.44 0.94
C GLY A 301 -15.14 23.02 0.63
N TYR A 302 -14.12 22.17 0.41
CA TYR A 302 -12.74 22.60 0.12
C TYR A 302 -12.48 22.81 -1.36
N LEU A 303 -13.28 22.17 -2.24
CA LEU A 303 -13.04 22.08 -3.67
C LEU A 303 -13.42 23.36 -4.42
N GLY A 304 -12.55 23.74 -5.35
CA GLY A 304 -12.78 24.78 -6.34
C GLY A 304 -13.36 24.24 -7.66
N GLN A 305 -13.40 25.12 -8.67
CA GLN A 305 -13.85 24.78 -10.01
C GLN A 305 -12.96 23.70 -10.66
N GLY A 306 -13.58 22.64 -11.17
CA GLY A 306 -12.89 21.49 -11.79
C GLY A 306 -12.04 20.69 -10.82
N GLY A 307 -12.32 20.81 -9.51
CA GLY A 307 -11.57 20.10 -8.47
C GLY A 307 -11.86 18.60 -8.45
N VAL A 308 -10.93 17.83 -7.91
CA VAL A 308 -11.03 16.37 -7.78
C VAL A 308 -10.98 15.97 -6.31
N LEU A 309 -11.95 15.17 -5.89
CA LEU A 309 -12.00 14.52 -4.58
C LEU A 309 -11.64 13.04 -4.72
N ASN A 310 -10.60 12.59 -4.03
CA ASN A 310 -10.24 11.19 -3.94
C ASN A 310 -10.61 10.60 -2.57
N LEU A 311 -11.44 9.56 -2.60
CA LEU A 311 -11.85 8.78 -1.45
C LEU A 311 -10.87 7.60 -1.27
N PHE A 312 -9.72 7.88 -0.66
CA PHE A 312 -8.68 6.86 -0.41
C PHE A 312 -8.97 6.07 0.87
N GLY A 313 -9.32 6.74 1.95
CA GLY A 313 -9.66 6.10 3.23
C GLY A 313 -11.04 5.44 3.19
N GLY A 314 -11.08 4.11 3.15
CA GLY A 314 -12.34 3.36 3.12
C GLY A 314 -13.09 3.40 4.45
N LEU A 315 -14.40 3.63 4.41
CA LEU A 315 -15.30 3.56 5.55
C LEU A 315 -15.56 2.12 6.00
N LYS A 316 -16.06 1.97 7.22
CA LYS A 316 -16.52 0.67 7.73
C LYS A 316 -17.86 0.30 7.08
N ARG A 317 -18.11 -1.02 6.97
CA ARG A 317 -19.42 -1.52 6.52
C ARG A 317 -20.52 -1.00 7.46
N GLY A 318 -21.57 -0.45 6.88
CA GLY A 318 -22.67 0.23 7.59
C GLY A 318 -22.54 1.76 7.65
N ASP A 319 -21.34 2.31 7.40
CA ASP A 319 -21.06 3.75 7.37
C ASP A 319 -20.80 4.27 5.94
N GLU A 320 -20.86 3.40 4.94
CA GLU A 320 -20.43 3.65 3.55
C GLU A 320 -21.29 4.65 2.79
N VAL A 321 -22.48 4.97 3.26
CA VAL A 321 -23.37 5.93 2.61
C VAL A 321 -23.14 7.33 3.19
N VAL A 322 -22.69 8.26 2.34
CA VAL A 322 -22.39 9.67 2.71
C VAL A 322 -23.19 10.64 1.84
N GLY A 323 -23.46 11.82 2.38
CA GLY A 323 -24.13 12.90 1.64
C GLY A 323 -23.13 13.75 0.88
N PHE A 324 -23.44 14.07 -0.40
CA PHE A 324 -22.69 15.04 -1.19
C PHE A 324 -23.55 16.22 -1.61
N ASP A 325 -22.94 17.43 -1.63
CA ASP A 325 -23.54 18.61 -2.25
C ASP A 325 -23.52 18.46 -3.78
N THR A 326 -24.64 18.00 -4.34
CA THR A 326 -24.77 17.76 -5.79
C THR A 326 -24.82 19.06 -6.59
N LEU A 327 -25.23 20.18 -5.98
CA LEU A 327 -25.15 21.50 -6.64
C LEU A 327 -23.68 21.93 -6.81
N ALA A 328 -22.86 21.71 -5.80
CA ALA A 328 -21.42 21.98 -5.91
C ALA A 328 -20.78 21.10 -7.00
N ILE A 329 -21.11 19.80 -7.05
CA ILE A 329 -20.63 18.90 -8.10
C ILE A 329 -21.02 19.44 -9.48
N HIS A 330 -22.28 19.80 -9.67
CA HIS A 330 -22.81 20.29 -10.95
C HIS A 330 -22.16 21.60 -11.38
N TYR A 331 -22.26 22.64 -10.53
CA TYR A 331 -21.82 23.99 -10.93
C TYR A 331 -20.30 24.20 -10.93
N LYS A 332 -19.59 23.45 -10.10
CA LYS A 332 -18.11 23.52 -10.07
C LYS A 332 -17.44 22.45 -10.92
N SER A 333 -18.21 21.58 -11.61
CA SER A 333 -17.65 20.46 -12.38
C SER A 333 -16.68 19.59 -11.59
N ILE A 334 -17.05 19.25 -10.35
CA ILE A 334 -16.21 18.45 -9.47
C ILE A 334 -16.21 16.99 -9.91
N ASN A 335 -15.05 16.35 -9.87
CA ASN A 335 -14.91 14.91 -10.04
C ASN A 335 -14.74 14.25 -8.67
N VAL A 336 -15.49 13.19 -8.41
CA VAL A 336 -15.30 12.31 -7.23
C VAL A 336 -14.75 11.00 -7.73
N THR A 337 -13.64 10.57 -7.19
CA THR A 337 -12.97 9.33 -7.56
C THR A 337 -12.57 8.53 -6.33
N GLY A 338 -12.26 7.26 -6.50
CA GLY A 338 -11.76 6.37 -5.46
C GLY A 338 -10.74 5.40 -6.04
N SER A 339 -9.93 4.85 -5.17
CA SER A 339 -8.97 3.81 -5.51
C SER A 339 -8.83 2.82 -4.37
N SER A 340 -8.59 1.56 -4.69
CA SER A 340 -8.36 0.49 -3.71
C SER A 340 -7.24 -0.40 -4.20
N GLY A 341 -6.10 -0.35 -3.50
CA GLY A 341 -4.88 -1.00 -3.94
C GLY A 341 -4.25 -0.31 -5.15
N GLY A 342 -3.25 -0.94 -5.73
CA GLY A 342 -2.59 -0.55 -6.97
C GLY A 342 -2.76 -1.61 -8.05
N SER A 343 -2.17 -1.36 -9.21
CA SER A 343 -2.00 -2.28 -10.32
C SER A 343 -0.51 -2.64 -10.50
N PRO A 344 -0.16 -3.61 -11.37
CA PRO A 344 1.23 -3.85 -11.73
C PRO A 344 1.96 -2.59 -12.23
N TRP A 345 1.24 -1.73 -12.96
CA TRP A 345 1.79 -0.46 -13.44
C TRP A 345 2.14 0.49 -12.28
N ASP A 346 1.28 0.58 -11.26
CA ASP A 346 1.51 1.43 -10.07
C ASP A 346 2.72 0.94 -9.27
N ILE A 347 2.92 -0.37 -9.13
CA ILE A 347 4.12 -0.95 -8.54
C ILE A 347 5.36 -0.59 -9.36
N ALA A 348 5.34 -0.82 -10.68
CA ALA A 348 6.47 -0.50 -11.55
C ALA A 348 6.82 1.00 -11.49
N ARG A 349 5.83 1.89 -11.49
CA ARG A 349 5.99 3.33 -11.31
C ARG A 349 6.62 3.65 -9.96
N THR A 350 6.13 3.02 -8.89
CA THR A 350 6.64 3.17 -7.52
C THR A 350 8.11 2.76 -7.42
N LEU A 351 8.48 1.60 -7.96
CA LEU A 351 9.87 1.15 -7.99
C LEU A 351 10.78 2.13 -8.74
N GLY A 352 10.29 2.74 -9.83
CA GLY A 352 11.00 3.80 -10.54
C GLY A 352 11.20 5.06 -9.70
N LEU A 353 10.18 5.50 -8.96
CA LEU A 353 10.25 6.66 -8.06
C LEU A 353 11.22 6.44 -6.88
N MET A 354 11.27 5.21 -6.35
CA MET A 354 12.26 4.84 -5.32
C MET A 354 13.68 4.82 -5.90
N ALA A 355 13.87 4.24 -7.08
CA ALA A 355 15.17 4.15 -7.72
C ALA A 355 15.74 5.51 -8.09
N SER A 356 14.89 6.48 -8.46
CA SER A 356 15.27 7.87 -8.73
C SER A 356 15.49 8.70 -7.46
N GLY A 357 15.10 8.21 -6.28
CA GLY A 357 15.13 8.95 -5.01
C GLY A 357 14.04 10.01 -4.90
N GLU A 358 13.01 9.94 -5.74
CA GLU A 358 11.83 10.81 -5.62
C GLU A 358 10.95 10.40 -4.43
N ILE A 359 10.98 9.15 -4.03
CA ILE A 359 10.34 8.64 -2.82
C ILE A 359 11.39 7.92 -1.99
N ASP A 360 11.45 8.22 -0.70
CA ASP A 360 12.34 7.58 0.27
C ASP A 360 11.55 6.73 1.27
N PRO A 361 11.45 5.40 1.05
CA PRO A 361 10.74 4.51 1.96
C PRO A 361 11.32 4.47 3.39
N ALA A 362 12.60 4.79 3.55
CA ALA A 362 13.30 4.68 4.84
C ALA A 362 12.60 5.47 5.96
N MET A 363 12.14 6.69 5.66
CA MET A 363 11.52 7.58 6.64
C MET A 363 10.16 7.12 7.14
N HIS A 364 9.54 6.18 6.44
CA HIS A 364 8.22 5.64 6.79
C HIS A 364 8.28 4.36 7.62
N ILE A 365 9.44 3.70 7.70
CA ILE A 365 9.64 2.45 8.45
C ILE A 365 10.07 2.80 9.87
N THR A 366 9.25 2.42 10.86
CA THR A 366 9.45 2.78 12.27
C THR A 366 9.54 1.59 13.22
N ARG A 367 9.25 0.37 12.73
CA ARG A 367 9.39 -0.88 13.51
C ARG A 367 10.00 -1.98 12.67
N ILE A 368 10.90 -2.73 13.29
CA ILE A 368 11.54 -3.92 12.69
C ILE A 368 11.31 -5.10 13.62
N GLY A 369 10.90 -6.22 13.05
CA GLY A 369 10.70 -7.48 13.77
C GLY A 369 11.00 -8.70 12.92
N ASP A 370 10.60 -9.85 13.42
CA ASP A 370 10.61 -11.14 12.74
C ASP A 370 9.22 -11.81 12.80
N LEU A 371 9.10 -13.04 12.32
CA LEU A 371 7.81 -13.74 12.31
C LEU A 371 7.24 -13.99 13.72
N GLU A 372 8.09 -14.17 14.72
CA GLU A 372 7.69 -14.35 16.11
C GLU A 372 6.94 -13.11 16.65
N HIS A 373 7.25 -11.93 16.13
CA HIS A 373 6.65 -10.66 16.54
C HIS A 373 5.48 -10.21 15.65
N ALA A 374 5.17 -10.93 14.56
CA ALA A 374 4.18 -10.49 13.58
C ALA A 374 2.78 -10.26 14.19
N ILE A 375 2.33 -11.12 15.10
CA ILE A 375 1.04 -10.96 15.79
C ILE A 375 1.05 -9.74 16.72
N GLU A 376 2.13 -9.53 17.45
CA GLU A 376 2.28 -8.36 18.32
C GLU A 376 2.28 -7.07 17.51
N LEU A 377 3.05 -7.02 16.41
CA LEU A 377 3.06 -5.88 15.48
C LEU A 377 1.67 -5.59 14.91
N LEU A 378 0.90 -6.61 14.51
CA LEU A 378 -0.49 -6.44 14.06
C LEU A 378 -1.39 -5.84 15.15
N LYS A 379 -1.24 -6.31 16.41
CA LYS A 379 -1.98 -5.75 17.55
C LYS A 379 -1.57 -4.30 17.83
N MET A 380 -0.29 -3.96 17.74
CA MET A 380 0.19 -2.58 17.90
C MET A 380 -0.35 -1.67 16.79
N VAL A 381 -0.39 -2.13 15.54
CA VAL A 381 -1.01 -1.39 14.42
C VAL A 381 -2.51 -1.18 14.67
N LYS A 382 -3.23 -2.22 15.10
CA LYS A 382 -4.66 -2.13 15.46
C LYS A 382 -4.91 -1.11 16.58
N ALA A 383 -4.04 -1.08 17.57
CA ALA A 383 -4.10 -0.15 18.70
C ALA A 383 -3.56 1.26 18.37
N GLN A 384 -3.16 1.52 17.12
CA GLN A 384 -2.56 2.78 16.67
C GLN A 384 -1.28 3.19 17.46
N GLN A 385 -0.52 2.20 17.94
CA GLN A 385 0.73 2.40 18.70
C GLN A 385 1.96 2.53 17.79
N ILE A 386 1.78 2.32 16.49
CA ILE A 386 2.83 2.47 15.47
C ILE A 386 2.43 3.63 14.56
N ASP A 387 3.22 4.70 14.58
CA ASP A 387 3.10 5.78 13.60
C ASP A 387 4.18 5.62 12.52
N GLY A 388 3.88 4.77 11.55
CA GLY A 388 4.77 4.35 10.47
C GLY A 388 4.45 2.93 10.01
N LYS A 389 5.37 2.33 9.28
CA LYS A 389 5.29 0.94 8.84
C LYS A 389 6.17 0.05 9.71
N ALA A 390 5.71 -1.18 9.89
CA ALA A 390 6.49 -2.25 10.49
C ALA A 390 6.94 -3.23 9.41
N ILE A 391 8.22 -3.61 9.45
CA ILE A 391 8.81 -4.61 8.55
C ILE A 391 9.23 -5.83 9.36
N VAL A 392 8.89 -6.99 8.83
CA VAL A 392 9.26 -8.31 9.33
C VAL A 392 10.29 -8.94 8.39
N TYR A 393 11.36 -9.50 8.96
CA TYR A 393 12.35 -10.31 8.23
C TYR A 393 12.13 -11.78 8.57
N PRO A 394 11.46 -12.58 7.72
CA PRO A 394 11.03 -13.94 8.05
C PRO A 394 12.16 -14.91 8.41
N HIS A 395 13.34 -14.71 7.84
CA HIS A 395 14.52 -15.56 8.06
C HIS A 395 15.41 -15.09 9.22
N ARG A 396 14.98 -14.07 9.98
CA ARG A 396 15.70 -13.55 11.14
C ARG A 396 15.01 -13.93 12.44
N ARG A 397 15.77 -13.90 13.53
CA ARG A 397 15.27 -13.99 14.90
C ARG A 397 15.87 -12.84 15.67
N THR A 398 15.07 -11.84 15.94
CA THR A 398 15.54 -10.59 16.56
C THR A 398 15.46 -10.63 18.08
N GLY A 399 14.57 -11.46 18.63
CA GLY A 399 14.28 -11.52 20.06
C GLY A 399 13.48 -10.33 20.59
N GLU A 400 13.35 -9.24 19.83
CA GLU A 400 12.61 -8.03 20.22
C GLU A 400 12.11 -7.26 18.98
N ILE A 401 11.07 -6.44 19.20
CA ILE A 401 10.63 -5.43 18.22
C ILE A 401 11.53 -4.20 18.37
N LYS A 402 12.26 -3.88 17.30
CA LYS A 402 13.14 -2.70 17.28
C LYS A 402 12.35 -1.47 16.83
N ALA A 403 12.31 -0.43 17.67
CA ALA A 403 11.83 0.89 17.30
C ALA A 403 12.94 1.69 16.60
N VAL A 404 12.62 2.32 15.47
CA VAL A 404 13.56 3.13 14.68
C VAL A 404 12.89 4.43 14.23
N GLN A 405 13.66 5.47 13.92
CA GLN A 405 13.15 6.71 13.33
C GLN A 405 13.09 6.63 11.81
N ALA A 406 14.00 5.88 11.21
CA ALA A 406 14.08 5.55 9.80
C ALA A 406 14.81 4.22 9.66
N TRP A 407 14.66 3.56 8.51
CA TRP A 407 15.35 2.30 8.23
C TRP A 407 16.03 2.36 6.86
N THR A 408 17.30 2.74 6.86
CA THR A 408 18.07 2.98 5.64
C THR A 408 18.64 1.69 5.02
N ALA A 409 19.13 1.78 3.80
CA ALA A 409 19.86 0.68 3.13
C ALA A 409 21.10 0.22 3.95
N VAL A 410 21.75 1.13 4.65
CA VAL A 410 22.91 0.81 5.52
C VAL A 410 22.44 0.04 6.75
N ASP A 411 21.33 0.46 7.36
CA ASP A 411 20.76 -0.22 8.53
C ASP A 411 20.36 -1.65 8.17
N GLU A 412 19.64 -1.84 7.06
CA GLU A 412 19.27 -3.17 6.58
C GLU A 412 20.49 -4.04 6.29
N LYS A 413 21.47 -3.52 5.57
CA LYS A 413 22.70 -4.25 5.26
C LYS A 413 23.41 -4.71 6.53
N ASN A 414 23.56 -3.82 7.52
CA ASN A 414 24.18 -4.14 8.80
C ASN A 414 23.36 -5.17 9.59
N TYR A 415 22.04 -5.08 9.52
CA TYR A 415 21.14 -6.01 10.20
C TYR A 415 21.22 -7.40 9.56
N LEU A 416 21.19 -7.47 8.23
CA LEU A 416 21.24 -8.75 7.50
C LEU A 416 22.64 -9.40 7.54
N SER A 417 23.72 -8.64 7.74
CA SER A 417 25.08 -9.17 7.83
C SER A 417 25.41 -9.80 9.19
N LYS A 418 24.68 -9.45 10.25
CA LYS A 418 24.85 -10.09 11.56
C LYS A 418 24.30 -11.51 11.47
N GLN A 419 25.18 -12.50 11.61
CA GLN A 419 24.74 -13.89 11.72
C GLN A 419 23.86 -14.03 12.96
N GLY A 420 22.61 -14.47 12.76
CA GLY A 420 21.71 -14.85 13.84
C GLY A 420 22.04 -16.24 14.35
#